data_166e130f2c7e415cc6ecbc3292b9cc8a
#
_entry.id   166e130f2c7e415cc6ecbc3292b9cc8a
#
_cell.length_a   1.000
_cell.length_b   1.000
_cell.length_c   1.000
_cell.angle_alpha   90.00
_cell.angle_beta   90.00
_cell.angle_gamma   90.00
#
_symmetry.space_group_name_H-M   'P 1'
#
loop_
_entity.id
_entity.type
_entity.pdbx_description
1 polymer ?
#
loop_
_entity_poly.entity_id
_entity_poly.type
_entity_poly.pdbx_seq_one_letter_code
_entity_poly.pdbx_strand_id
1 'polypeptide(L)'
;MKFVAFIAAIASAVAPVLGQTIELGSPQNGDVLQTGQNFTVQVIQPESMASVFQVGISLSIANCNNGVCPQPTQQLGDVLYAGPWTPTAHSPGGFYQNFTFPITSDFVKGPAVFTLSHFCLIGVWHTTLIKKLLWIL
;
A
#
# COMPACT_ATOMS: atom_id res chain seq x y z
N MET A 1 51.81 28.82 -16.20
CA MET A 1 50.36 29.02 -16.18
C MET A 1 49.69 27.64 -15.89
N LYS A 2 49.16 27.45 -14.70
CA LYS A 2 48.51 26.21 -14.30
C LYS A 2 47.00 26.41 -14.42
N PHE A 3 46.36 25.79 -15.41
CA PHE A 3 44.92 25.76 -15.50
C PHE A 3 44.37 24.71 -14.55
N VAL A 4 43.73 25.18 -13.48
CA VAL A 4 42.95 24.33 -12.56
C VAL A 4 41.56 24.18 -13.17
N ALA A 5 41.28 23.02 -13.73
CA ALA A 5 39.94 22.67 -14.20
C ALA A 5 39.10 22.29 -12.97
N PHE A 6 38.15 23.16 -12.60
CA PHE A 6 37.09 22.84 -11.65
C PHE A 6 36.05 21.97 -12.35
N ILE A 7 36.08 20.68 -12.09
CA ILE A 7 34.98 19.77 -12.45
C ILE A 7 33.95 19.90 -11.32
N ALA A 8 32.92 20.73 -11.54
CA ALA A 8 31.76 20.75 -10.69
C ALA A 8 30.93 19.47 -10.97
N ALA A 9 31.06 18.49 -10.11
CA ALA A 9 30.19 17.32 -10.10
C ALA A 9 28.80 17.76 -9.65
N ILE A 10 27.88 17.93 -10.61
CA ILE A 10 26.45 18.13 -10.33
C ILE A 10 25.91 16.76 -9.93
N ALA A 11 25.89 16.48 -8.63
CA ALA A 11 25.15 15.37 -8.07
C ALA A 11 23.65 15.71 -8.20
N SER A 12 23.01 15.27 -9.27
CA SER A 12 21.57 15.30 -9.41
C SER A 12 20.98 14.35 -8.36
N ALA A 13 20.54 14.93 -7.24
CA ALA A 13 19.74 14.21 -6.26
C ALA A 13 18.41 13.83 -6.94
N VAL A 14 18.28 12.58 -7.34
CA VAL A 14 17.00 12.01 -7.79
C VAL A 14 16.16 11.86 -6.52
N ALA A 15 15.41 12.90 -6.17
CA ALA A 15 14.40 12.80 -5.13
C ALA A 15 13.34 11.82 -5.61
N PRO A 16 13.05 10.75 -4.87
CA PRO A 16 11.92 9.89 -5.20
C PRO A 16 10.65 10.72 -5.14
N VAL A 17 9.94 10.80 -6.26
CA VAL A 17 8.64 11.47 -6.31
C VAL A 17 7.64 10.58 -5.58
N LEU A 18 7.47 10.80 -4.29
CA LEU A 18 6.54 10.06 -3.42
C LEU A 18 5.08 10.57 -3.53
N GLY A 19 4.80 11.41 -4.51
CA GLY A 19 3.61 12.25 -4.55
C GLY A 19 2.28 11.58 -4.88
N GLN A 20 2.18 10.26 -5.07
CA GLN A 20 0.93 9.67 -5.58
C GLN A 20 0.63 8.27 -5.06
N THR A 21 1.15 7.91 -3.90
CA THR A 21 0.85 6.63 -3.27
C THR A 21 -0.40 6.74 -2.41
N ILE A 22 -1.34 5.81 -2.63
CA ILE A 22 -2.44 5.63 -1.68
C ILE A 22 -1.89 5.20 -0.31
N GLU A 23 -2.66 5.44 0.74
CA GLU A 23 -2.27 5.13 2.11
C GLU A 23 -3.24 4.12 2.71
N LEU A 24 -2.71 3.28 3.58
CA LEU A 24 -3.49 2.40 4.40
C LEU A 24 -3.69 3.08 5.76
N GLY A 25 -4.92 3.54 6.02
CA GLY A 25 -5.28 4.19 7.29
C GLY A 25 -5.52 3.19 8.40
N SER A 26 -6.08 2.05 8.02
CA SER A 26 -6.34 0.91 8.92
C SER A 26 -6.34 -0.37 8.07
N PRO A 27 -5.89 -1.46 8.65
CA PRO A 27 -5.21 -1.64 9.91
C PRO A 27 -3.79 -1.05 9.87
N GLN A 28 -3.15 -0.77 11.02
CA GLN A 28 -1.78 -0.25 11.10
C GLN A 28 -0.77 -1.34 11.44
N ASN A 29 0.50 -1.09 11.16
CA ASN A 29 1.55 -2.05 11.48
C ASN A 29 1.59 -2.37 12.99
N GLY A 30 1.51 -3.67 13.31
CA GLY A 30 1.47 -4.17 14.68
C GLY A 30 0.08 -4.29 15.29
N ASP A 31 -0.98 -3.96 14.57
CA ASP A 31 -2.34 -4.23 15.05
C ASP A 31 -2.57 -5.74 15.16
N VAL A 32 -3.39 -6.13 16.12
CA VAL A 32 -3.78 -7.52 16.32
C VAL A 32 -5.20 -7.72 15.80
N LEU A 33 -5.35 -8.57 14.80
CA LEU A 33 -6.65 -8.95 14.26
C LEU A 33 -7.14 -10.22 14.97
N GLN A 34 -8.44 -10.28 15.29
CA GLN A 34 -9.02 -11.42 16.01
C GLN A 34 -9.78 -12.33 15.05
N THR A 35 -9.48 -13.63 15.09
CA THR A 35 -10.23 -14.63 14.32
C THR A 35 -11.70 -14.66 14.75
N GLY A 36 -12.59 -14.84 13.79
CA GLY A 36 -14.03 -14.82 14.03
C GLY A 36 -14.65 -13.42 14.11
N GLN A 37 -13.86 -12.36 13.95
CA GLN A 37 -14.35 -10.98 13.91
C GLN A 37 -14.15 -10.36 12.54
N ASN A 38 -14.92 -9.30 12.30
CA ASN A 38 -14.70 -8.45 11.13
C ASN A 38 -13.62 -7.41 11.41
N PHE A 39 -12.80 -7.13 10.43
CA PHE A 39 -11.89 -6.00 10.46
C PHE A 39 -12.15 -5.07 9.28
N THR A 40 -11.83 -3.80 9.46
CA THR A 40 -12.02 -2.78 8.43
C THR A 40 -10.69 -2.29 7.91
N VAL A 41 -10.55 -2.33 6.59
CA VAL A 41 -9.43 -1.77 5.87
C VAL A 41 -9.83 -0.40 5.34
N GLN A 42 -9.11 0.64 5.74
CA GLN A 42 -9.29 1.98 5.22
C GLN A 42 -8.19 2.30 4.22
N VAL A 43 -8.57 2.55 2.99
CA VAL A 43 -7.66 2.97 1.93
C VAL A 43 -7.88 4.44 1.65
N ILE A 44 -6.83 5.25 1.90
CA ILE A 44 -6.87 6.71 1.84
C ILE A 44 -6.23 7.18 0.53
N GLN A 45 -6.85 8.15 -0.09
CA GLN A 45 -6.28 8.91 -1.19
C GLN A 45 -5.72 10.23 -0.65
N PRO A 46 -4.39 10.37 -0.54
CA PRO A 46 -3.80 11.66 -0.21
C PRO A 46 -4.09 12.71 -1.29
N GLU A 47 -4.09 13.96 -0.91
CA GLU A 47 -4.16 15.06 -1.87
C GLU A 47 -2.96 14.99 -2.82
N SER A 48 -3.24 15.11 -4.10
CA SER A 48 -2.23 15.04 -5.16
C SER A 48 -2.43 16.19 -6.15
N MET A 49 -1.34 16.82 -6.53
CA MET A 49 -1.34 17.87 -7.57
C MET A 49 -1.43 17.30 -8.99
N ALA A 50 -1.19 16.02 -9.18
CA ALA A 50 -1.24 15.39 -10.49
C ALA A 50 -2.56 14.64 -10.68
N SER A 51 -3.04 14.66 -11.92
CA SER A 51 -4.21 13.87 -12.31
C SER A 51 -3.86 12.38 -12.32
N VAL A 52 -4.56 11.61 -11.50
CA VAL A 52 -4.42 10.15 -11.38
C VAL A 52 -5.72 9.49 -11.78
N PHE A 53 -5.64 8.59 -12.76
CA PHE A 53 -6.77 7.74 -13.10
C PHE A 53 -6.67 6.42 -12.33
N GLN A 54 -7.64 6.17 -11.45
CA GLN A 54 -7.70 4.97 -10.63
C GLN A 54 -8.20 3.78 -11.46
N VAL A 55 -7.38 2.74 -11.60
CA VAL A 55 -7.78 1.51 -12.28
C VAL A 55 -8.39 0.54 -11.28
N GLY A 56 -7.72 0.33 -10.15
CA GLY A 56 -8.22 -0.55 -9.10
C GLY A 56 -7.18 -0.84 -8.03
N ILE A 57 -7.62 -1.62 -7.04
CA ILE A 57 -6.77 -2.11 -5.97
C ILE A 57 -6.92 -3.61 -5.78
N SER A 58 -5.94 -4.23 -5.16
CA SER A 58 -6.11 -5.52 -4.51
C SER A 58 -5.66 -5.46 -3.05
N LEU A 59 -6.40 -6.14 -2.19
CA LEU A 59 -6.15 -6.30 -0.78
C LEU A 59 -5.94 -7.79 -0.51
N SER A 60 -4.84 -8.15 0.10
CA SER A 60 -4.51 -9.55 0.38
C SER A 60 -3.80 -9.72 1.70
N ILE A 61 -3.87 -10.93 2.24
CA ILE A 61 -3.23 -11.29 3.50
C ILE A 61 -2.47 -12.62 3.33
N ALA A 62 -1.26 -12.69 3.86
CA ALA A 62 -0.45 -13.90 3.83
C ALA A 62 0.19 -14.15 5.18
N ASN A 63 0.15 -15.40 5.62
CA ASN A 63 0.82 -15.81 6.86
C ASN A 63 2.33 -15.84 6.69
N CYS A 64 3.05 -15.48 7.75
CA CYS A 64 4.49 -15.59 7.81
C CYS A 64 4.88 -16.96 8.36
N ASN A 65 5.76 -17.68 7.68
CA ASN A 65 6.28 -18.97 8.14
C ASN A 65 7.54 -18.76 8.98
N ASN A 66 7.55 -19.26 10.22
CA ASN A 66 8.69 -19.16 11.13
C ASN A 66 9.23 -17.73 11.27
N GLY A 67 8.35 -16.74 11.30
CA GLY A 67 8.73 -15.32 11.37
C GLY A 67 9.20 -14.71 10.06
N VAL A 68 9.25 -15.46 8.98
CA VAL A 68 9.59 -14.98 7.64
C VAL A 68 8.31 -14.73 6.84
N CYS A 69 8.08 -13.48 6.50
CA CYS A 69 6.91 -13.10 5.71
C CYS A 69 7.23 -13.11 4.21
N PRO A 70 6.30 -13.58 3.37
CA PRO A 70 6.50 -13.56 1.93
C PRO A 70 6.64 -12.12 1.43
N GLN A 71 7.45 -11.94 0.40
CA GLN A 71 7.54 -10.65 -0.27
C GLN A 71 6.32 -10.47 -1.18
N PRO A 72 5.66 -9.31 -1.19
CA PRO A 72 4.47 -9.06 -2.01
C PRO A 72 4.70 -9.22 -3.51
N THR A 73 5.94 -9.07 -3.96
CA THR A 73 6.36 -9.29 -5.35
C THR A 73 6.43 -10.77 -5.74
N GLN A 74 6.46 -11.67 -4.76
CA GLN A 74 6.56 -13.12 -4.97
C GLN A 74 5.24 -13.82 -4.67
N GLN A 75 4.55 -13.38 -3.61
CA GLN A 75 3.31 -14.01 -3.16
C GLN A 75 2.43 -12.98 -2.47
N LEU A 76 1.18 -12.85 -2.94
CA LEU A 76 0.19 -11.97 -2.31
C LEU A 76 -0.57 -12.67 -1.17
N GLY A 77 -0.63 -14.01 -1.16
CA GLY A 77 -1.44 -14.76 -0.22
C GLY A 77 -2.92 -14.80 -0.63
N ASP A 78 -3.80 -14.85 0.38
CA ASP A 78 -5.25 -14.91 0.16
C ASP A 78 -5.77 -13.52 -0.23
N VAL A 79 -6.40 -13.43 -1.40
CA VAL A 79 -6.96 -12.18 -1.91
C VAL A 79 -8.33 -11.96 -1.28
N LEU A 80 -8.43 -10.89 -0.47
CA LEU A 80 -9.67 -10.47 0.18
C LEU A 80 -10.54 -9.61 -0.74
N TYR A 81 -9.90 -8.81 -1.58
CA TYR A 81 -10.56 -7.95 -2.54
C TYR A 81 -9.66 -7.71 -3.76
N ALA A 82 -10.26 -7.70 -4.93
CA ALA A 82 -9.64 -7.22 -6.15
C ALA A 82 -10.72 -6.57 -7.02
N GLY A 83 -10.57 -5.28 -7.28
CA GLY A 83 -11.59 -4.56 -8.04
C GLY A 83 -11.42 -3.05 -8.04
N PRO A 84 -12.46 -2.32 -8.48
CA PRO A 84 -12.45 -0.88 -8.54
C PRO A 84 -12.23 -0.25 -7.17
N TRP A 85 -11.57 0.91 -7.16
CA TRP A 85 -11.39 1.73 -5.97
C TRP A 85 -11.92 3.14 -6.25
N THR A 86 -12.95 3.51 -5.51
CA THR A 86 -13.68 4.78 -5.68
C THR A 86 -13.76 5.50 -4.34
N PRO A 87 -12.69 6.17 -3.90
CA PRO A 87 -12.70 6.90 -2.64
C PRO A 87 -13.69 8.05 -2.70
N THR A 88 -14.40 8.27 -1.61
CA THR A 88 -15.37 9.35 -1.44
C THR A 88 -14.87 10.36 -0.41
N ALA A 89 -15.33 11.60 -0.52
CA ALA A 89 -14.99 12.67 0.41
C ALA A 89 -15.70 12.46 1.76
N HIS A 90 -14.94 12.59 2.84
CA HIS A 90 -15.42 12.53 4.21
C HIS A 90 -14.92 13.74 4.99
N SER A 91 -15.83 14.53 5.54
CA SER A 91 -15.46 15.68 6.37
C SER A 91 -15.42 15.28 7.85
N PRO A 92 -14.32 15.55 8.58
CA PRO A 92 -13.07 16.21 8.17
C PRO A 92 -11.97 15.27 7.62
N GLY A 93 -12.25 14.02 7.30
CA GLY A 93 -11.27 12.95 7.12
C GLY A 93 -10.63 12.79 5.72
N GLY A 94 -10.90 13.68 4.73
CA GLY A 94 -10.32 13.57 3.38
C GLY A 94 -11.03 12.54 2.49
N PHE A 95 -10.32 11.98 1.51
CA PHE A 95 -10.85 11.00 0.57
C PHE A 95 -10.40 9.59 0.96
N TYR A 96 -11.34 8.69 1.23
CA TYR A 96 -11.04 7.29 1.51
C TYR A 96 -12.20 6.34 1.16
N GLN A 97 -11.90 5.07 1.15
CA GLN A 97 -12.88 3.98 1.06
C GLN A 97 -12.56 2.92 2.10
N ASN A 98 -13.60 2.44 2.78
CA ASN A 98 -13.51 1.36 3.75
C ASN A 98 -13.97 0.05 3.14
N PHE A 99 -13.25 -1.02 3.47
CA PHE A 99 -13.58 -2.39 3.12
C PHE A 99 -13.63 -3.21 4.40
N THR A 100 -14.69 -3.99 4.59
CA THR A 100 -14.84 -4.83 5.78
C THR A 100 -14.80 -6.30 5.40
N PHE A 101 -13.94 -7.06 6.07
CA PHE A 101 -13.72 -8.48 5.82
C PHE A 101 -13.86 -9.27 7.10
N PRO A 102 -14.45 -10.48 7.05
CA PRO A 102 -14.40 -11.42 8.16
C PRO A 102 -13.01 -12.10 8.20
N ILE A 103 -12.46 -12.28 9.38
CA ILE A 103 -11.36 -13.22 9.59
C ILE A 103 -11.98 -14.53 10.03
N THR A 104 -11.94 -15.52 9.15
CA THR A 104 -12.49 -16.84 9.44
C THR A 104 -11.70 -17.56 10.55
N SER A 105 -12.34 -18.47 11.26
CA SER A 105 -11.73 -19.18 12.39
C SER A 105 -10.61 -20.16 11.98
N ASP A 106 -10.60 -20.52 10.71
CA ASP A 106 -9.60 -21.39 10.08
C ASP A 106 -8.33 -20.64 9.62
N PHE A 107 -8.34 -19.30 9.71
CA PHE A 107 -7.14 -18.53 9.41
C PHE A 107 -6.02 -18.85 10.41
N VAL A 108 -4.83 -19.13 9.88
CA VAL A 108 -3.69 -19.55 10.70
C VAL A 108 -3.24 -18.39 11.60
N LYS A 109 -3.25 -18.63 12.91
CA LYS A 109 -2.80 -17.66 13.92
C LYS A 109 -1.30 -17.43 13.82
N GLY A 110 -0.87 -16.19 14.00
CA GLY A 110 0.53 -15.82 14.03
C GLY A 110 0.82 -14.56 13.20
N PRO A 111 2.10 -14.27 12.96
CA PRO A 111 2.48 -13.11 12.14
C PRO A 111 1.93 -13.26 10.73
N ALA A 112 1.34 -12.18 10.21
CA ALA A 112 0.84 -12.13 8.85
C ALA A 112 1.23 -10.81 8.20
N VAL A 113 1.31 -10.80 6.88
CA VAL A 113 1.53 -9.60 6.09
C VAL A 113 0.26 -9.25 5.34
N PHE A 114 -0.18 -8.01 5.51
CA PHE A 114 -1.26 -7.44 4.72
C PHE A 114 -0.66 -6.65 3.56
N THR A 115 -1.16 -6.86 2.35
CA THR A 115 -0.64 -6.21 1.14
C THR A 115 -1.76 -5.43 0.46
N LEU A 116 -1.50 -4.15 0.22
CA LEU A 116 -2.30 -3.29 -0.63
C LEU A 116 -1.53 -3.07 -1.94
N SER A 117 -2.09 -3.51 -3.05
CA SER A 117 -1.57 -3.20 -4.39
C SER A 117 -2.50 -2.21 -5.08
N HIS A 118 -1.93 -1.20 -5.69
CA HIS A 118 -2.66 -0.13 -6.36
C HIS A 118 -2.24 -0.04 -7.82
N PHE A 119 -3.24 -0.05 -8.70
CA PHE A 119 -3.07 0.11 -10.13
C PHE A 119 -3.65 1.45 -10.56
N CYS A 120 -2.82 2.32 -11.09
CA CYS A 120 -3.24 3.65 -11.54
C CYS A 120 -2.48 4.09 -12.78
N LEU A 121 -3.05 5.07 -13.48
CA LEU A 121 -2.41 5.78 -14.58
C LEU A 121 -2.09 7.19 -14.11
N ILE A 122 -0.83 7.57 -14.24
CA ILE A 122 -0.33 8.90 -13.92
C ILE A 122 0.09 9.60 -15.21
N GLY A 123 -0.67 10.58 -15.61
CA GLY A 123 -0.47 11.20 -16.93
C GLY A 123 -0.69 10.16 -18.03
N VAL A 124 0.37 9.91 -18.85
CA VAL A 124 0.36 8.91 -19.94
C VAL A 124 1.02 7.59 -19.58
N TRP A 125 1.50 7.43 -18.34
CA TRP A 125 2.23 6.25 -17.85
C TRP A 125 1.40 5.46 -16.87
N HIS A 126 1.47 4.13 -16.95
CA HIS A 126 0.86 3.24 -15.96
C HIS A 126 1.87 2.95 -14.85
N THR A 127 1.38 2.90 -13.63
CA THR A 127 2.19 2.61 -12.44
C THR A 127 1.45 1.63 -11.54
N THR A 128 2.18 0.63 -11.07
CA THR A 128 1.71 -0.27 -10.02
C THR A 128 2.46 0.05 -8.74
N LEU A 129 1.72 0.37 -7.68
CA LEU A 129 2.28 0.67 -6.37
C LEU A 129 1.85 -0.43 -5.39
N ILE A 130 2.82 -0.98 -4.68
CA ILE A 130 2.59 -2.05 -3.70
C ILE A 130 3.00 -1.53 -2.32
N LYS A 131 2.07 -1.57 -1.36
CA LYS A 131 2.35 -1.32 0.05
C LYS A 131 2.24 -2.61 0.85
N LYS A 132 3.24 -2.84 1.68
CA LYS A 132 3.31 -3.99 2.59
C LYS A 132 3.17 -3.52 4.03
N LEU A 133 2.36 -4.23 4.81
CA LEU A 133 2.23 -4.06 6.25
C LEU A 133 2.34 -5.41 6.95
N LEU A 134 2.96 -5.40 8.13
CA LEU A 134 3.14 -6.60 8.95
C LEU A 134 2.16 -6.59 10.12
N TRP A 135 1.45 -7.68 10.32
CA TRP A 135 0.43 -7.89 11.34
C TRP A 135 0.76 -9.10 12.21
N ILE A 136 0.18 -9.13 13.40
CA ILE A 136 0.18 -10.31 14.27
C ILE A 136 -1.29 -10.71 14.50
N LEU A 137 -1.63 -11.92 14.18
CA LEU A 137 -2.94 -12.53 14.41
C LEU A 137 -2.91 -13.38 15.69
#